data_623acda798b8e04d6ac634f8c6668539
#
_entry.id   623acda798b8e04d6ac634f8c6668539
#
_cell.length_a   1.000
_cell.length_b   1.000
_cell.length_c   1.000
_cell.angle_alpha   90.00
_cell.angle_beta   90.00
_cell.angle_gamma   90.00
#
_symmetry.space_group_name_H-M   'P 1'
#
loop_
_entity.id
_entity.type
_entity.pdbx_description
1 polymer ?
#
loop_
_entity_poly.entity_id
_entity_poly.type
_entity_poly.pdbx_seq_one_letter_code
_entity_poly.pdbx_strand_id
1 'polypeptide(L)'
;ERWVKTTDGKDMLVWVLLPLDFDPAKKYPTLLYCQGGPQSVISQRWSYRWNLQLIASQGYVVVAPNRRGLPSFGQEWLDQISGDYSGQNIKDYLSAIDDVSKEPWVDKDRRGCVGASYGGYSTFFLAGNHEKRFKTFIAHCGMFNLESFYGATEELWFPNNDLKGSYWSDNATARRSYA
;
A
#
# COMPACT_ATOMS: atom_id res chain seq x y z
N GLU A 1 16.29 -5.52 3.08
CA GLU A 1 15.23 -6.51 2.82
C GLU A 1 14.71 -7.07 4.12
N ARG A 2 13.40 -7.33 4.16
CA ARG A 2 12.75 -8.01 5.27
C ARG A 2 11.61 -8.89 4.73
N TRP A 3 11.54 -10.12 5.19
CA TRP A 3 10.45 -11.02 4.86
C TRP A 3 9.46 -11.03 6.03
N VAL A 4 8.21 -10.69 5.75
CA VAL A 4 7.15 -10.55 6.75
C VAL A 4 6.05 -11.56 6.48
N LYS A 5 5.60 -12.26 7.51
CA LYS A 5 4.43 -13.12 7.42
C LYS A 5 3.15 -12.29 7.34
N THR A 6 2.37 -12.56 6.32
CA THR A 6 1.02 -11.99 6.17
C THR A 6 0.02 -12.70 7.09
N THR A 7 -1.17 -12.13 7.25
CA THR A 7 -2.22 -12.69 8.13
C THR A 7 -2.69 -14.08 7.73
N ASP A 8 -2.48 -14.49 6.48
CA ASP A 8 -2.77 -15.83 5.96
C ASP A 8 -1.52 -16.71 5.78
N GLY A 9 -0.39 -16.29 6.40
CA GLY A 9 0.83 -17.11 6.52
C GLY A 9 1.77 -17.11 5.31
N LYS A 10 1.51 -16.28 4.30
CA LYS A 10 2.41 -16.12 3.14
C LYS A 10 3.62 -15.25 3.50
N ASP A 11 4.72 -15.43 2.78
CA ASP A 11 5.90 -14.57 2.92
C ASP A 11 5.82 -13.38 1.96
N MET A 12 5.96 -12.18 2.50
CA MET A 12 5.92 -10.92 1.76
C MET A 12 7.26 -10.20 1.88
N LEU A 13 7.86 -9.84 0.73
CA LEU A 13 9.06 -8.99 0.72
C LEU A 13 8.69 -7.55 1.06
N VAL A 14 9.37 -6.99 2.03
CA VAL A 14 9.27 -5.60 2.46
C VAL A 14 10.62 -4.91 2.33
N TRP A 15 10.67 -3.83 1.59
CA TRP A 15 11.82 -2.94 1.61
C TRP A 15 11.72 -2.00 2.80
N VAL A 16 12.77 -1.96 3.62
CA VAL A 16 12.90 -1.01 4.73
C VAL A 16 14.08 -0.13 4.43
N LEU A 17 13.81 1.16 4.20
CA LEU A 17 14.83 2.16 3.93
C LEU A 17 15.08 2.94 5.22
N LEU A 18 16.34 2.99 5.62
CA LEU A 18 16.79 3.71 6.81
C LEU A 18 17.35 5.09 6.44
N PRO A 19 17.29 6.08 7.33
CA PRO A 19 17.97 7.37 7.16
C PRO A 19 19.47 7.21 6.89
N LEU A 20 20.09 8.21 6.26
CA LEU A 20 21.53 8.16 5.92
C LEU A 20 22.42 7.94 7.15
N ASP A 21 22.17 8.68 8.23
CA ASP A 21 22.94 8.58 9.46
C ASP A 21 22.17 7.77 10.52
N PHE A 22 21.73 6.57 10.13
CA PHE A 22 20.93 5.71 10.98
C PHE A 22 21.72 5.28 12.23
N ASP A 23 21.13 5.56 13.39
CA ASP A 23 21.62 5.13 14.69
C ASP A 23 20.56 4.26 15.38
N PRO A 24 20.81 2.98 15.61
CA PRO A 24 19.81 2.08 16.21
C PRO A 24 19.39 2.46 17.65
N ALA A 25 20.12 3.35 18.31
CA ALA A 25 19.77 3.86 19.64
C ALA A 25 18.74 5.00 19.59
N LYS A 26 18.48 5.57 18.42
CA LYS A 26 17.50 6.66 18.22
C LYS A 26 16.16 6.12 17.75
N LYS A 27 15.10 6.94 17.93
CA LYS A 27 13.75 6.66 17.41
C LYS A 27 13.45 7.54 16.20
N TYR A 28 12.90 6.92 15.17
CA TYR A 28 12.60 7.57 13.89
C TYR A 28 11.11 7.57 13.56
N PRO A 29 10.58 8.67 13.00
CA PRO A 29 9.28 8.66 12.39
C PRO A 29 9.30 7.67 11.22
N THR A 30 8.20 6.93 11.06
CA THR A 30 8.15 5.82 10.10
C THR A 30 6.96 6.00 9.16
N LEU A 31 7.21 5.88 7.86
CA LEU A 31 6.19 5.99 6.82
C LEU A 31 5.95 4.65 6.15
N LEU A 32 4.70 4.20 6.17
CA LEU A 32 4.24 3.13 5.29
C LEU A 32 4.01 3.72 3.90
N TYR A 33 4.70 3.19 2.90
CA TYR A 33 4.52 3.54 1.51
C TYR A 33 3.55 2.58 0.83
N CYS A 34 2.42 3.10 0.37
CA CYS A 34 1.42 2.36 -0.39
C CYS A 34 1.68 2.53 -1.88
N GLN A 35 2.12 1.46 -2.54
CA GLN A 35 2.43 1.46 -3.97
C GLN A 35 1.15 1.57 -4.80
N GLY A 36 1.20 2.42 -5.82
CA GLY A 36 0.16 2.53 -6.85
C GLY A 36 0.19 1.36 -7.84
N GLY A 37 -0.62 1.47 -8.85
CA GLY A 37 -0.85 0.45 -9.87
C GLY A 37 -2.32 0.06 -9.90
N PRO A 38 -2.79 -1.02 -9.22
CA PRO A 38 -2.12 -1.77 -8.13
C PRO A 38 -1.02 -2.74 -8.57
N GLN A 39 -0.91 -3.10 -9.85
CA GLN A 39 0.03 -4.08 -10.37
C GLN A 39 1.41 -3.44 -10.70
N SER A 40 2.11 -2.93 -9.69
CA SER A 40 3.42 -2.31 -9.86
C SER A 40 4.37 -2.67 -8.73
N VAL A 41 5.43 -3.44 -9.02
CA VAL A 41 6.40 -3.92 -8.04
C VAL A 41 7.26 -2.80 -7.46
N ILE A 42 7.58 -2.93 -6.17
CA ILE A 42 8.59 -2.11 -5.52
C ILE A 42 9.92 -2.83 -5.56
N SER A 43 10.90 -2.22 -6.21
CA SER A 43 12.26 -2.72 -6.33
C SER A 43 13.27 -1.64 -5.91
N GLN A 44 14.55 -1.92 -6.03
CA GLN A 44 15.65 -0.96 -5.79
C GLN A 44 15.82 0.07 -6.91
N ARG A 45 14.74 0.38 -7.64
CA ARG A 45 14.78 1.34 -8.75
C ARG A 45 14.94 2.77 -8.24
N TRP A 46 15.61 3.59 -9.03
CA TRP A 46 15.59 5.04 -8.89
C TRP A 46 14.32 5.63 -9.52
N SER A 47 13.71 6.61 -8.87
CA SER A 47 12.56 7.34 -9.40
C SER A 47 12.69 8.83 -9.07
N TYR A 48 12.51 9.69 -10.06
CA TYR A 48 12.44 11.14 -9.84
C TYR A 48 11.09 11.58 -9.24
N ARG A 49 10.05 10.78 -9.39
CA ARG A 49 8.69 11.11 -8.96
C ARG A 49 8.41 10.61 -7.54
N TRP A 50 8.63 9.31 -7.29
CA TRP A 50 8.44 8.69 -5.97
C TRP A 50 9.78 8.10 -5.53
N ASN A 51 10.59 8.97 -4.95
CA ASN A 51 11.94 8.60 -4.51
C ASN A 51 11.93 8.27 -3.02
N LEU A 52 11.90 6.97 -2.70
CA LEU A 52 11.87 6.50 -1.31
C LEU A 52 13.18 6.80 -0.58
N GLN A 53 14.30 6.84 -1.31
CA GLN A 53 15.60 7.20 -0.75
C GLN A 53 15.64 8.67 -0.32
N LEU A 54 15.02 9.56 -1.11
CA LEU A 54 14.90 10.97 -0.76
C LEU A 54 14.04 11.16 0.51
N ILE A 55 12.94 10.40 0.63
CA ILE A 55 12.12 10.42 1.85
C ILE A 55 12.94 9.94 3.06
N ALA A 56 13.68 8.85 2.91
CA ALA A 56 14.53 8.33 3.98
C ALA A 56 15.65 9.31 4.35
N SER A 57 16.24 10.04 3.39
CA SER A 57 17.28 11.04 3.64
C SER A 57 16.80 12.23 4.50
N GLN A 58 15.48 12.44 4.58
CA GLN A 58 14.87 13.45 5.46
C GLN A 58 14.65 12.95 6.90
N GLY A 59 15.24 11.83 7.27
CA GLY A 59 15.18 11.29 8.62
C GLY A 59 14.00 10.35 8.92
N TYR A 60 13.33 9.85 7.88
CA TYR A 60 12.26 8.86 8.02
C TYR A 60 12.77 7.44 7.80
N VAL A 61 12.21 6.49 8.52
CA VAL A 61 12.22 5.10 8.07
C VAL A 61 11.06 4.91 7.09
N VAL A 62 11.33 4.31 5.93
CA VAL A 62 10.30 4.03 4.93
C VAL A 62 10.08 2.52 4.84
N VAL A 63 8.84 2.10 5.04
CA VAL A 63 8.39 0.71 4.93
C VAL A 63 7.61 0.55 3.64
N ALA A 64 8.14 -0.22 2.70
CA ALA A 64 7.61 -0.35 1.35
C ALA A 64 7.33 -1.83 1.01
N PRO A 65 6.16 -2.37 1.36
CA PRO A 65 5.82 -3.77 1.19
C PRO A 65 5.39 -4.09 -0.24
N ASN A 66 5.85 -5.23 -0.76
CA ASN A 66 5.34 -5.85 -1.96
C ASN A 66 4.10 -6.69 -1.63
N ARG A 67 3.01 -6.01 -1.29
CA ARG A 67 1.73 -6.62 -0.93
C ARG A 67 1.11 -7.37 -2.11
N ARG A 68 0.04 -8.12 -1.90
CA ARG A 68 -0.69 -8.80 -2.98
C ARG A 68 -1.13 -7.88 -4.11
N GLY A 69 -1.16 -8.43 -5.33
CA GLY A 69 -1.46 -7.72 -6.55
C GLY A 69 -0.24 -7.12 -7.24
N LEU A 70 0.96 -7.23 -6.67
CA LEU A 70 2.19 -6.80 -7.32
C LEU A 70 2.79 -7.95 -8.15
N PRO A 71 3.34 -7.70 -9.34
CA PRO A 71 4.02 -8.72 -10.13
C PRO A 71 5.33 -9.17 -9.46
N SER A 72 5.96 -10.18 -10.02
CA SER A 72 7.27 -10.75 -9.63
C SER A 72 7.27 -11.75 -8.46
N PHE A 73 6.10 -12.05 -7.89
CA PHE A 73 5.94 -13.03 -6.80
C PHE A 73 5.00 -14.18 -7.17
N GLY A 74 4.85 -14.44 -8.46
CA GLY A 74 3.98 -15.47 -9.02
C GLY A 74 2.59 -14.96 -9.41
N GLN A 75 1.93 -15.70 -10.29
CA GLN A 75 0.63 -15.32 -10.85
C GLN A 75 -0.46 -15.27 -9.77
N GLU A 76 -0.47 -16.25 -8.87
CA GLU A 76 -1.43 -16.29 -7.76
C GLU A 76 -1.36 -15.01 -6.91
N TRP A 77 -0.13 -14.53 -6.61
CA TRP A 77 0.06 -13.30 -5.85
C TRP A 77 -0.48 -12.07 -6.57
N LEU A 78 -0.24 -11.99 -7.87
CA LEU A 78 -0.72 -10.90 -8.73
C LEU A 78 -2.24 -10.87 -8.82
N ASP A 79 -2.88 -12.02 -9.05
CA ASP A 79 -4.32 -12.10 -9.33
C ASP A 79 -5.20 -11.78 -8.12
N GLN A 80 -4.67 -11.93 -6.91
CA GLN A 80 -5.42 -11.71 -5.66
C GLN A 80 -5.86 -10.26 -5.40
N ILE A 81 -5.40 -9.31 -6.20
CA ILE A 81 -5.88 -7.92 -6.09
C ILE A 81 -7.18 -7.71 -6.87
N SER A 82 -7.38 -8.46 -7.96
CA SER A 82 -8.52 -8.29 -8.85
C SER A 82 -9.80 -8.79 -8.18
N GLY A 83 -10.74 -7.88 -7.95
CA GLY A 83 -11.99 -8.13 -7.20
C GLY A 83 -11.86 -7.99 -5.69
N ASP A 84 -10.69 -7.59 -5.18
CA ASP A 84 -10.44 -7.43 -3.73
C ASP A 84 -9.49 -6.26 -3.42
N TYR A 85 -9.89 -5.04 -3.76
CA TYR A 85 -9.08 -3.84 -3.54
C TYR A 85 -8.90 -3.47 -2.05
N SER A 86 -9.85 -3.84 -1.21
CA SER A 86 -9.87 -3.48 0.22
C SER A 86 -9.64 -4.65 1.18
N GLY A 87 -9.32 -5.84 0.66
CA GLY A 87 -9.21 -7.06 1.46
C GLY A 87 -7.80 -7.40 1.92
N GLN A 88 -7.29 -8.54 1.43
CA GLN A 88 -6.03 -9.08 1.93
C GLN A 88 -4.82 -8.16 1.69
N ASN A 89 -4.78 -7.41 0.59
CA ASN A 89 -3.71 -6.46 0.32
C ASN A 89 -3.60 -5.35 1.37
N ILE A 90 -4.71 -4.92 1.96
CA ILE A 90 -4.74 -3.95 3.07
C ILE A 90 -4.17 -4.59 4.35
N LYS A 91 -4.52 -5.85 4.63
CA LYS A 91 -3.96 -6.60 5.75
C LYS A 91 -2.45 -6.81 5.58
N ASP A 92 -1.97 -6.97 4.35
CA ASP A 92 -0.54 -7.06 4.04
C ASP A 92 0.20 -5.76 4.42
N TYR A 93 -0.36 -4.60 4.10
CA TYR A 93 0.18 -3.30 4.55
C TYR A 93 0.26 -3.21 6.08
N LEU A 94 -0.80 -3.62 6.77
CA LEU A 94 -0.83 -3.62 8.25
C LEU A 94 0.17 -4.61 8.82
N SER A 95 0.32 -5.80 8.24
CA SER A 95 1.32 -6.79 8.65
C SER A 95 2.74 -6.24 8.54
N ALA A 96 3.04 -5.51 7.46
CA ALA A 96 4.35 -4.92 7.24
C ALA A 96 4.69 -3.85 8.29
N ILE A 97 3.78 -2.92 8.54
CA ILE A 97 4.04 -1.84 9.51
C ILE A 97 4.07 -2.39 10.94
N ASP A 98 3.24 -3.37 11.27
CA ASP A 98 3.23 -4.00 12.59
C ASP A 98 4.53 -4.77 12.86
N ASP A 99 5.05 -5.48 11.86
CA ASP A 99 6.30 -6.22 12.00
C ASP A 99 7.49 -5.28 12.18
N VAL A 100 7.63 -4.24 11.34
CA VAL A 100 8.70 -3.26 11.46
C VAL A 100 8.57 -2.45 12.76
N SER A 101 7.36 -2.23 13.26
CA SER A 101 7.12 -1.52 14.52
C SER A 101 7.56 -2.28 15.79
N LYS A 102 8.02 -3.53 15.66
CA LYS A 102 8.67 -4.26 16.76
C LYS A 102 10.08 -3.75 17.04
N GLU A 103 10.69 -3.10 16.08
CA GLU A 103 12.04 -2.57 16.19
C GLU A 103 12.11 -1.40 17.20
N PRO A 104 13.14 -1.34 18.06
CA PRO A 104 13.27 -0.33 19.09
C PRO A 104 13.46 1.10 18.54
N TRP A 105 13.98 1.20 17.32
CA TRP A 105 14.19 2.46 16.61
C TRP A 105 12.95 3.03 15.92
N VAL A 106 11.82 2.33 15.91
CA VAL A 106 10.56 2.86 15.39
C VAL A 106 9.84 3.68 16.45
N ASP A 107 9.56 4.94 16.12
CA ASP A 107 8.67 5.77 16.93
C ASP A 107 7.21 5.47 16.60
N LYS A 108 6.56 4.71 17.47
CA LYS A 108 5.17 4.26 17.26
C LYS A 108 4.15 5.41 17.28
N ASP A 109 4.52 6.55 17.89
CA ASP A 109 3.66 7.73 17.97
C ASP A 109 3.84 8.67 16.76
N ARG A 110 4.85 8.43 15.93
CA ARG A 110 5.14 9.18 14.71
C ARG A 110 5.12 8.27 13.46
N ARG A 111 4.07 7.47 13.31
CA ARG A 111 3.87 6.66 12.10
C ARG A 111 2.87 7.35 11.17
N GLY A 112 3.18 7.36 9.88
CA GLY A 112 2.33 7.89 8.82
C GLY A 112 2.14 6.89 7.69
N CYS A 113 1.17 7.18 6.82
CA CYS A 113 0.88 6.42 5.62
C CYS A 113 0.86 7.36 4.41
N VAL A 114 1.52 6.98 3.33
CA VAL A 114 1.61 7.78 2.10
C VAL A 114 1.45 6.90 0.87
N GLY A 115 0.70 7.38 -0.12
CA GLY A 115 0.56 6.67 -1.38
C GLY A 115 -0.10 7.50 -2.47
N ALA A 116 0.08 7.07 -3.71
CA ALA A 116 -0.49 7.72 -4.88
C ALA A 116 -1.28 6.76 -5.76
N SER A 117 -2.27 7.27 -6.51
CA SER A 117 -3.11 6.48 -7.40
C SER A 117 -3.84 5.37 -6.60
N TYR A 118 -3.70 4.11 -6.96
CA TYR A 118 -4.17 3.00 -6.12
C TYR A 118 -3.56 3.07 -4.69
N GLY A 119 -2.32 3.51 -4.53
CA GLY A 119 -1.73 3.77 -3.21
C GLY A 119 -2.42 4.89 -2.45
N GLY A 120 -2.96 5.89 -3.15
CA GLY A 120 -3.81 6.93 -2.57
C GLY A 120 -5.17 6.36 -2.11
N TYR A 121 -5.79 5.48 -2.90
CA TYR A 121 -6.96 4.71 -2.48
C TYR A 121 -6.66 3.92 -1.19
N SER A 122 -5.54 3.17 -1.17
CA SER A 122 -5.11 2.42 0.02
C SER A 122 -4.93 3.33 1.24
N THR A 123 -4.39 4.54 1.04
CA THR A 123 -4.22 5.53 2.10
C THR A 123 -5.55 6.04 2.63
N PHE A 124 -6.54 6.32 1.77
CA PHE A 124 -7.89 6.69 2.19
C PHE A 124 -8.57 5.55 2.97
N PHE A 125 -8.46 4.32 2.46
CA PHE A 125 -9.04 3.16 3.13
C PHE A 125 -8.41 2.94 4.51
N LEU A 126 -7.08 3.02 4.60
CA LEU A 126 -6.35 2.91 5.87
C LEU A 126 -6.70 4.05 6.84
N ALA A 127 -7.00 5.26 6.36
CA ALA A 127 -7.41 6.35 7.25
C ALA A 127 -8.67 6.02 8.07
N GLY A 128 -9.58 5.24 7.49
CA GLY A 128 -10.76 4.72 8.20
C GLY A 128 -10.55 3.41 8.96
N ASN A 129 -9.51 2.63 8.62
CA ASN A 129 -9.34 1.25 9.05
C ASN A 129 -7.95 0.93 9.65
N HIS A 130 -7.21 1.94 10.13
CA HIS A 130 -5.82 1.75 10.59
C HIS A 130 -5.69 1.29 12.05
N GLU A 131 -6.78 1.20 12.79
CA GLU A 131 -6.79 0.74 14.20
C GLU A 131 -5.73 1.47 15.07
N LYS A 132 -5.68 2.79 14.97
CA LYS A 132 -4.76 3.69 15.69
C LYS A 132 -3.27 3.53 15.36
N ARG A 133 -2.93 2.86 14.23
CA ARG A 133 -1.51 2.66 13.84
C ARG A 133 -0.84 3.94 13.34
N PHE A 134 -1.58 4.82 12.70
CA PHE A 134 -1.02 6.01 12.04
C PHE A 134 -1.54 7.31 12.64
N LYS A 135 -0.75 8.36 12.56
CA LYS A 135 -1.06 9.73 13.00
C LYS A 135 -1.28 10.68 11.81
N THR A 136 -0.82 10.33 10.64
CA THR A 136 -0.94 11.16 9.43
C THR A 136 -1.11 10.31 8.18
N PHE A 137 -1.80 10.88 7.19
CA PHE A 137 -2.12 10.24 5.93
C PHE A 137 -1.89 11.23 4.79
N ILE A 138 -1.14 10.81 3.76
CA ILE A 138 -0.89 11.61 2.57
C ILE A 138 -1.36 10.82 1.36
N ALA A 139 -2.56 11.12 0.88
CA ALA A 139 -3.14 10.51 -0.31
C ALA A 139 -2.98 11.46 -1.50
N HIS A 140 -2.28 10.99 -2.55
CA HIS A 140 -2.08 11.74 -3.77
C HIS A 140 -2.81 11.08 -4.94
N CYS A 141 -3.69 11.81 -5.63
CA CYS A 141 -4.48 11.33 -6.78
C CYS A 141 -5.17 9.97 -6.51
N GLY A 142 -5.65 9.76 -5.28
CA GLY A 142 -6.30 8.50 -4.88
C GLY A 142 -7.75 8.45 -5.32
N MET A 143 -8.21 7.27 -5.70
CA MET A 143 -9.63 7.00 -5.89
C MET A 143 -10.31 6.97 -4.52
N PHE A 144 -11.26 7.83 -4.28
CA PHE A 144 -12.05 7.84 -3.04
C PHE A 144 -13.39 7.14 -3.22
N ASN A 145 -14.10 7.50 -4.29
CA ASN A 145 -15.38 6.89 -4.65
C ASN A 145 -15.22 6.17 -6.01
N LEU A 146 -15.42 4.86 -6.01
CA LEU A 146 -15.16 4.04 -7.20
C LEU A 146 -16.21 4.23 -8.30
N GLU A 147 -17.46 4.62 -7.97
CA GLU A 147 -18.47 4.99 -8.98
C GLU A 147 -18.06 6.25 -9.73
N SER A 148 -17.61 7.28 -9.01
CA SER A 148 -17.07 8.50 -9.62
C SER A 148 -15.82 8.21 -10.45
N PHE A 149 -14.95 7.32 -9.99
CA PHE A 149 -13.79 6.86 -10.74
C PHE A 149 -14.21 6.19 -12.05
N TYR A 150 -15.19 5.28 -12.01
CA TYR A 150 -15.70 4.62 -13.21
C TYR A 150 -16.27 5.62 -14.22
N GLY A 151 -17.00 6.62 -13.74
CA GLY A 151 -17.61 7.65 -14.60
C GLY A 151 -16.65 8.71 -15.15
N ALA A 152 -15.43 8.82 -14.59
CA ALA A 152 -14.48 9.88 -14.95
C ALA A 152 -13.20 9.36 -15.62
N THR A 153 -12.89 8.05 -15.52
CA THR A 153 -11.67 7.48 -16.11
C THR A 153 -11.83 7.25 -17.62
N GLU A 154 -10.77 7.50 -18.37
CA GLU A 154 -10.64 7.08 -19.77
C GLU A 154 -10.25 5.60 -19.90
N GLU A 155 -9.79 4.97 -18.82
CA GLU A 155 -9.30 3.59 -18.77
C GLU A 155 -10.40 2.61 -18.31
N LEU A 156 -11.58 2.62 -18.96
CA LEU A 156 -12.72 1.77 -18.55
C LEU A 156 -12.43 0.27 -18.52
N TRP A 157 -11.45 -0.18 -19.30
CA TRP A 157 -10.99 -1.58 -19.24
C TRP A 157 -10.48 -1.95 -17.86
N PHE A 158 -9.85 -1.01 -17.17
CA PHE A 158 -9.24 -1.20 -15.87
C PHE A 158 -10.28 -1.55 -14.78
N PRO A 159 -11.28 -0.70 -14.48
CA PRO A 159 -12.31 -1.06 -13.50
C PRO A 159 -13.16 -2.27 -13.96
N ASN A 160 -13.42 -2.44 -15.25
CA ASN A 160 -14.13 -3.60 -15.73
C ASN A 160 -13.38 -4.92 -15.46
N ASN A 161 -12.05 -4.91 -15.57
CA ASN A 161 -11.24 -6.07 -15.24
C ASN A 161 -11.06 -6.25 -13.74
N ASP A 162 -10.61 -5.22 -13.04
CA ASP A 162 -10.21 -5.32 -11.64
C ASP A 162 -11.38 -5.29 -10.67
N LEU A 163 -12.44 -4.52 -10.95
CA LEU A 163 -13.66 -4.49 -10.13
C LEU A 163 -14.73 -5.47 -10.64
N LYS A 164 -14.43 -6.22 -11.72
CA LYS A 164 -15.28 -7.26 -12.33
C LYS A 164 -16.56 -6.74 -12.99
N GLY A 165 -16.56 -5.50 -13.40
CA GLY A 165 -17.65 -4.88 -14.16
C GLY A 165 -17.93 -3.45 -13.75
N SER A 166 -18.96 -2.86 -14.36
CA SER A 166 -19.48 -1.54 -13.99
C SER A 166 -20.24 -1.59 -12.65
N TYR A 167 -20.43 -0.43 -12.03
CA TYR A 167 -21.17 -0.32 -10.76
C TYR A 167 -22.65 -0.70 -10.87
N TRP A 168 -23.23 -0.65 -12.09
CA TRP A 168 -24.61 -1.13 -12.36
C TRP A 168 -24.67 -2.58 -12.82
N SER A 169 -23.53 -3.28 -12.85
CA SER A 169 -23.46 -4.69 -13.23
C SER A 169 -24.21 -5.60 -12.26
N ASP A 170 -24.78 -6.69 -12.76
CA ASP A 170 -25.34 -7.76 -11.93
C ASP A 170 -24.29 -8.68 -11.30
N ASN A 171 -23.02 -8.51 -11.63
CA ASN A 171 -21.92 -9.27 -11.04
C ASN A 171 -21.78 -8.96 -9.54
N ALA A 172 -21.90 -10.00 -8.70
CA ALA A 172 -21.85 -9.86 -7.24
C ALA A 172 -20.51 -9.30 -6.74
N THR A 173 -19.39 -9.60 -7.41
CA THR A 173 -18.07 -9.07 -7.07
C THR A 173 -17.98 -7.58 -7.42
N ALA A 174 -18.49 -7.18 -8.60
CA ALA A 174 -18.55 -5.77 -8.96
C ALA A 174 -19.37 -4.98 -7.93
N ARG A 175 -20.57 -5.43 -7.59
CA ARG A 175 -21.41 -4.77 -6.57
C ARG A 175 -20.69 -4.59 -5.24
N ARG A 176 -19.97 -5.61 -4.75
CA ARG A 176 -19.18 -5.49 -3.52
C ARG A 176 -18.01 -4.52 -3.64
N SER A 177 -17.39 -4.43 -4.81
CA SER A 177 -16.25 -3.53 -5.03
C SER A 177 -16.64 -2.05 -4.99
N TYR A 178 -17.87 -1.72 -5.40
CA TYR A 178 -18.39 -0.34 -5.40
C TYR A 178 -19.14 0.04 -4.10
N ALA A 179 -19.52 -0.93 -3.27
CA ALA A 179 -20.19 -0.70 -1.99
C ALA A 179 -19.19 -0.24 -0.90
#